data_752163876f3eba3eca160bb42e97ad7f
#
_entry.id   752163876f3eba3eca160bb42e97ad7f
#
_cell.length_a   1.000
_cell.length_b   1.000
_cell.length_c   1.000
_cell.angle_alpha   90.00
_cell.angle_beta   90.00
_cell.angle_gamma   90.00
#
_symmetry.space_group_name_H-M   'P 1'
#
loop_
_entity.id
_entity.type
_entity.pdbx_description
1 polymer ?
#
loop_
_entity_poly.entity_id
_entity_poly.type
_entity_poly.pdbx_seq_one_letter_code
_entity_poly.pdbx_strand_id
1 'polypeptide(L)'
;AQTINVAVERKLIQPQELTRVIVDSTVQHKAIAHPTDSRLLETARVKLVDAAKDAGIHLKQTFAKEGKELGRKAGRYAHARQFKRMRRAIKRQRTIVGRLQREIERKASAIGVAVRQALGEILNKALRMVGQSGQRKAADGQPKLYAWHAPEVDCISKGKAKQPYEFGVKVGIAS
;
A
#
# COMPACT_ATOMS: atom_id res chain seq x y z
N ALA A 1 24.62 -6.08 -21.24
CA ALA A 1 25.21 -6.16 -22.59
C ALA A 1 26.72 -6.36 -22.53
N GLN A 2 27.52 -5.58 -21.83
CA GLN A 2 29.00 -5.72 -21.77
C GLN A 2 29.47 -7.06 -21.21
N THR A 3 28.82 -7.58 -20.17
CA THR A 3 29.19 -8.86 -19.52
C THR A 3 29.00 -10.06 -20.47
N ILE A 4 27.94 -10.04 -21.27
CA ILE A 4 27.64 -11.09 -22.25
C ILE A 4 28.68 -11.04 -23.38
N ASN A 5 29.02 -9.86 -23.91
CA ASN A 5 30.00 -9.69 -24.94
C ASN A 5 31.39 -10.22 -24.52
N VAL A 6 31.80 -9.90 -23.28
CA VAL A 6 33.07 -10.42 -22.72
C VAL A 6 33.05 -11.95 -22.58
N ALA A 7 31.89 -12.54 -22.21
CA ALA A 7 31.77 -14.00 -22.10
C ALA A 7 31.85 -14.70 -23.47
N VAL A 8 31.27 -14.10 -24.50
CA VAL A 8 31.36 -14.59 -25.88
C VAL A 8 32.81 -14.47 -26.42
N GLU A 9 33.46 -13.31 -26.23
CA GLU A 9 34.86 -13.09 -26.63
C GLU A 9 35.83 -14.07 -25.96
N ARG A 10 35.60 -14.42 -24.71
CA ARG A 10 36.38 -15.41 -23.96
C ARG A 10 35.99 -16.86 -24.25
N LYS A 11 35.07 -17.08 -25.20
CA LYS A 11 34.56 -18.41 -25.57
C LYS A 11 33.95 -19.20 -24.39
N LEU A 12 33.45 -18.47 -23.38
CA LEU A 12 32.76 -19.06 -22.22
C LEU A 12 31.30 -19.39 -22.55
N ILE A 13 30.74 -18.72 -23.56
CA ILE A 13 29.39 -18.92 -24.07
C ILE A 13 29.45 -18.99 -25.58
N GLN A 14 28.80 -19.99 -26.17
CA GLN A 14 28.68 -20.11 -27.62
C GLN A 14 27.59 -19.13 -28.13
N PRO A 15 27.76 -18.45 -29.28
CA PRO A 15 26.73 -17.57 -29.84
C PRO A 15 25.39 -18.27 -30.07
N GLN A 16 25.38 -19.56 -30.29
CA GLN A 16 24.19 -20.39 -30.48
C GLN A 16 23.38 -20.56 -29.17
N GLU A 17 24.03 -20.47 -28.00
CA GLU A 17 23.38 -20.55 -26.68
C GLU A 17 22.60 -19.29 -26.36
N LEU A 18 22.92 -18.15 -27.02
CA LEU A 18 22.20 -16.89 -26.90
C LEU A 18 20.87 -16.86 -27.68
N THR A 19 20.63 -17.87 -28.52
CA THR A 19 19.36 -17.95 -29.29
C THR A 19 18.18 -18.37 -28.42
N ARG A 20 18.43 -18.93 -27.23
CA ARG A 20 17.39 -19.36 -26.29
C ARG A 20 17.58 -18.66 -24.96
N VAL A 21 16.76 -17.66 -24.70
CA VAL A 21 16.70 -16.96 -23.41
C VAL A 21 15.62 -17.58 -22.56
N ILE A 22 15.99 -18.07 -21.38
CA ILE A 22 15.03 -18.53 -20.37
C ILE A 22 14.71 -17.33 -19.48
N VAL A 23 13.45 -16.92 -19.51
CA VAL A 23 12.98 -15.84 -18.63
C VAL A 23 12.20 -16.46 -17.47
N ASP A 24 12.78 -16.40 -16.29
CA ASP A 24 12.07 -16.75 -15.05
C ASP A 24 11.62 -15.48 -14.31
N SER A 25 10.53 -15.58 -13.61
CA SER A 25 10.02 -14.48 -12.80
C SER A 25 10.02 -14.84 -11.33
N THR A 26 10.68 -14.00 -10.54
CA THR A 26 10.69 -14.13 -9.08
C THR A 26 10.08 -12.91 -8.41
N VAL A 27 9.78 -13.04 -7.12
CA VAL A 27 9.30 -11.93 -6.29
C VAL A 27 10.45 -11.42 -5.45
N GLN A 28 10.81 -10.17 -5.68
CA GLN A 28 11.66 -9.44 -4.75
C GLN A 28 10.79 -8.96 -3.58
N HIS A 29 10.92 -9.64 -2.44
CA HIS A 29 10.19 -9.27 -1.23
C HIS A 29 10.54 -7.87 -0.76
N LYS A 30 9.51 -7.11 -0.35
CA LYS A 30 9.69 -5.84 0.35
C LYS A 30 9.41 -6.02 1.84
N ALA A 31 10.19 -5.33 2.67
CA ALA A 31 10.02 -5.33 4.12
C ALA A 31 8.78 -4.52 4.52
N ILE A 32 7.59 -5.07 4.28
CA ILE A 32 6.32 -4.48 4.68
C ILE A 32 5.64 -5.34 5.74
N ALA A 33 4.94 -4.69 6.65
CA ALA A 33 4.08 -5.40 7.59
C ALA A 33 2.89 -6.00 6.82
N HIS A 34 2.45 -7.22 7.19
CA HIS A 34 1.31 -7.88 6.54
C HIS A 34 0.12 -6.92 6.39
N PRO A 35 -0.33 -6.61 5.16
CA PRO A 35 -1.33 -5.60 4.90
C PRO A 35 -2.72 -6.11 5.30
N THR A 36 -3.34 -5.40 6.23
CA THR A 36 -4.76 -5.56 6.53
C THR A 36 -5.44 -4.22 6.35
N ASP A 37 -6.71 -4.21 5.93
CA ASP A 37 -7.48 -2.98 5.75
C ASP A 37 -7.42 -2.08 6.99
N SER A 38 -7.54 -2.68 8.19
CA SER A 38 -7.50 -1.94 9.45
C SER A 38 -6.15 -1.27 9.70
N ARG A 39 -5.03 -1.94 9.39
CA ARG A 39 -3.69 -1.39 9.54
C ARG A 39 -3.43 -0.27 8.53
N LEU A 40 -3.83 -0.46 7.29
CA LEU A 40 -3.69 0.54 6.24
C LEU A 40 -4.50 1.80 6.53
N LEU A 41 -5.74 1.66 7.02
CA LEU A 41 -6.58 2.79 7.42
C LEU A 41 -6.02 3.54 8.64
N GLU A 42 -5.44 2.84 9.61
CA GLU A 42 -4.78 3.50 10.75
C GLU A 42 -3.52 4.24 10.29
N THR A 43 -2.73 3.66 9.38
CA THR A 43 -1.59 4.34 8.76
C THR A 43 -2.05 5.60 8.02
N ALA A 44 -3.12 5.51 7.23
CA ALA A 44 -3.70 6.68 6.53
C ALA A 44 -4.13 7.77 7.51
N ARG A 45 -4.80 7.40 8.63
CA ARG A 45 -5.18 8.34 9.69
C ARG A 45 -3.95 9.08 10.24
N VAL A 46 -2.90 8.35 10.60
CA VAL A 46 -1.66 8.94 11.15
C VAL A 46 -1.06 9.91 10.14
N LYS A 47 -0.87 9.45 8.89
CA LYS A 47 -0.27 10.26 7.83
C LYS A 47 -1.06 11.52 7.49
N LEU A 48 -2.39 11.47 7.52
CA LEU A 48 -3.23 12.67 7.35
C LEU A 48 -3.07 13.66 8.51
N VAL A 49 -2.98 13.17 9.75
CA VAL A 49 -2.80 14.04 10.92
C VAL A 49 -1.41 14.69 10.90
N ASP A 50 -0.36 13.91 10.58
CA ASP A 50 1.01 14.42 10.47
C ASP A 50 1.08 15.49 9.38
N ALA A 51 0.57 15.20 8.19
CA ALA A 51 0.57 16.14 7.07
C ALA A 51 -0.23 17.43 7.37
N ALA A 52 -1.35 17.31 8.07
CA ALA A 52 -2.11 18.48 8.50
C ALA A 52 -1.30 19.35 9.48
N LYS A 53 -0.58 18.71 10.42
CA LYS A 53 0.28 19.40 11.38
C LYS A 53 1.43 20.13 10.67
N ASP A 54 2.11 19.44 9.75
CA ASP A 54 3.23 20.00 8.99
C ASP A 54 2.80 21.18 8.09
N ALA A 55 1.56 21.12 7.59
CA ALA A 55 0.94 22.20 6.82
C ALA A 55 0.32 23.33 7.69
N GLY A 56 0.46 23.30 9.02
CA GLY A 56 -0.14 24.26 9.93
C GLY A 56 -1.67 24.18 10.02
N ILE A 57 -2.29 23.10 9.59
CA ILE A 57 -3.74 22.89 9.61
C ILE A 57 -4.15 22.34 10.97
N HIS A 58 -4.85 23.15 11.76
CA HIS A 58 -5.41 22.71 13.03
C HIS A 58 -6.66 21.84 12.82
N LEU A 59 -6.58 20.54 13.19
CA LEU A 59 -7.70 19.60 13.11
C LEU A 59 -8.55 19.67 14.38
N LYS A 60 -9.89 19.61 14.22
CA LYS A 60 -10.82 19.54 15.37
C LYS A 60 -10.59 18.27 16.20
N GLN A 61 -10.32 17.14 15.55
CA GLN A 61 -10.05 15.86 16.18
C GLN A 61 -9.03 15.07 15.36
N THR A 62 -8.10 14.43 16.01
CA THR A 62 -7.09 13.54 15.39
C THR A 62 -7.50 12.06 15.43
N PHE A 63 -8.51 11.74 16.24
CA PHE A 63 -8.99 10.36 16.49
C PHE A 63 -7.90 9.37 16.91
N ALA A 64 -6.81 9.85 17.54
CA ALA A 64 -5.63 9.02 17.83
C ALA A 64 -5.95 7.84 18.78
N LYS A 65 -6.72 8.10 19.84
CA LYS A 65 -7.12 7.06 20.80
C LYS A 65 -8.10 6.07 20.18
N GLU A 66 -9.13 6.58 19.51
CA GLU A 66 -10.17 5.77 18.86
C GLU A 66 -9.59 4.92 17.71
N GLY A 67 -8.72 5.49 16.87
CA GLY A 67 -8.09 4.77 15.75
C GLY A 67 -7.26 3.57 16.22
N LYS A 68 -6.41 3.76 17.23
CA LYS A 68 -5.61 2.68 17.83
C LYS A 68 -6.51 1.59 18.46
N GLU A 69 -7.58 1.98 19.12
CA GLU A 69 -8.52 1.04 19.74
C GLU A 69 -9.28 0.22 18.69
N LEU A 70 -9.75 0.86 17.62
CA LEU A 70 -10.41 0.19 16.51
C LEU A 70 -9.48 -0.81 15.82
N GLY A 71 -8.20 -0.46 15.64
CA GLY A 71 -7.18 -1.36 15.09
C GLY A 71 -7.02 -2.63 15.95
N ARG A 72 -6.90 -2.46 17.26
CA ARG A 72 -6.84 -3.59 18.21
C ARG A 72 -8.12 -4.44 18.20
N LYS A 73 -9.29 -3.80 18.17
CA LYS A 73 -10.58 -4.51 18.09
C LYS A 73 -10.70 -5.29 16.79
N ALA A 74 -10.33 -4.71 15.65
CA ALA A 74 -10.37 -5.39 14.37
C ALA A 74 -9.48 -6.64 14.35
N GLY A 75 -8.26 -6.56 14.88
CA GLY A 75 -7.35 -7.70 15.01
C GLY A 75 -7.91 -8.81 15.91
N ARG A 76 -8.42 -8.47 17.10
CA ARG A 76 -9.05 -9.44 18.01
C ARG A 76 -10.25 -10.15 17.38
N TYR A 77 -11.12 -9.39 16.71
CA TYR A 77 -12.28 -9.94 16.04
C TYR A 77 -11.93 -10.83 14.84
N ALA A 78 -10.86 -10.48 14.11
CA ALA A 78 -10.35 -11.33 13.04
C ALA A 78 -9.84 -12.66 13.57
N HIS A 79 -9.04 -12.65 14.63
CA HIS A 79 -8.52 -13.84 15.29
C HIS A 79 -9.66 -14.73 15.85
N ALA A 80 -10.65 -14.12 16.48
CA ALA A 80 -11.84 -14.80 16.99
C ALA A 80 -12.87 -15.18 15.91
N ARG A 81 -12.57 -15.01 14.61
CA ARG A 81 -13.46 -15.25 13.46
C ARG A 81 -14.80 -14.48 13.52
N GLN A 82 -14.87 -13.40 14.30
CA GLN A 82 -16.05 -12.54 14.44
C GLN A 82 -16.08 -11.47 13.32
N PHE A 83 -16.14 -11.90 12.07
CA PHE A 83 -15.97 -11.03 10.89
C PHE A 83 -17.02 -9.90 10.80
N LYS A 84 -18.23 -10.10 11.31
CA LYS A 84 -19.27 -9.03 11.34
C LYS A 84 -18.84 -7.86 12.23
N ARG A 85 -18.28 -8.15 13.42
CA ARG A 85 -17.74 -7.12 14.35
C ARG A 85 -16.47 -6.47 13.80
N MET A 86 -15.57 -7.27 13.20
CA MET A 86 -14.37 -6.75 12.53
C MET A 86 -14.75 -5.75 11.44
N ARG A 87 -15.68 -6.08 10.55
CA ARG A 87 -16.15 -5.17 9.48
C ARG A 87 -16.76 -3.88 10.02
N ARG A 88 -17.47 -3.91 11.16
CA ARG A 88 -17.98 -2.69 11.81
C ARG A 88 -16.83 -1.78 12.28
N ALA A 89 -15.77 -2.34 12.89
CA ALA A 89 -14.60 -1.57 13.30
C ALA A 89 -13.88 -0.93 12.09
N ILE A 90 -13.67 -1.69 11.02
CA ILE A 90 -13.07 -1.19 9.78
C ILE A 90 -13.95 -0.10 9.14
N LYS A 91 -15.27 -0.28 9.10
CA LYS A 91 -16.20 0.75 8.62
C LYS A 91 -16.05 2.07 9.40
N ARG A 92 -15.89 1.98 10.72
CA ARG A 92 -15.66 3.17 11.55
C ARG A 92 -14.31 3.83 11.24
N GLN A 93 -13.24 3.06 11.05
CA GLN A 93 -11.94 3.59 10.62
C GLN A 93 -12.04 4.31 9.26
N ARG A 94 -12.74 3.74 8.28
CA ARG A 94 -13.01 4.39 6.98
C ARG A 94 -13.71 5.74 7.17
N THR A 95 -14.70 5.80 8.04
CA THR A 95 -15.43 7.05 8.36
C THR A 95 -14.49 8.11 8.96
N ILE A 96 -13.60 7.70 9.86
CA ILE A 96 -12.60 8.60 10.48
C ILE A 96 -11.66 9.16 9.42
N VAL A 97 -11.05 8.31 8.60
CA VAL A 97 -10.13 8.73 7.52
C VAL A 97 -10.84 9.69 6.56
N GLY A 98 -12.05 9.37 6.12
CA GLY A 98 -12.82 10.25 5.23
C GLY A 98 -13.23 11.59 5.88
N ARG A 99 -13.43 11.64 7.20
CA ARG A 99 -13.67 12.91 7.91
C ARG A 99 -12.42 13.78 7.93
N LEU A 100 -11.28 13.20 8.30
CA LEU A 100 -10.00 13.91 8.30
C LEU A 100 -9.66 14.45 6.93
N GLN A 101 -9.81 13.63 5.89
CA GLN A 101 -9.56 14.04 4.51
C GLN A 101 -10.39 15.26 4.14
N ARG A 102 -11.72 15.22 4.30
CA ARG A 102 -12.60 16.34 3.96
C ARG A 102 -12.32 17.59 4.79
N GLU A 103 -11.93 17.45 6.06
CA GLU A 103 -11.54 18.58 6.90
C GLU A 103 -10.25 19.24 6.39
N ILE A 104 -9.24 18.42 6.03
CA ILE A 104 -7.96 18.90 5.48
C ILE A 104 -8.20 19.60 4.14
N GLU A 105 -8.93 18.98 3.21
CA GLU A 105 -9.24 19.57 1.90
C GLU A 105 -9.89 20.94 2.01
N ARG A 106 -10.91 21.05 2.85
CA ARG A 106 -11.61 22.32 3.08
C ARG A 106 -10.69 23.39 3.65
N LYS A 107 -9.83 23.05 4.63
CA LYS A 107 -8.91 24.00 5.25
C LYS A 107 -7.73 24.34 4.36
N ALA A 108 -7.21 23.37 3.62
CA ALA A 108 -6.12 23.59 2.65
C ALA A 108 -6.53 24.54 1.52
N SER A 109 -7.80 24.47 1.08
CA SER A 109 -8.31 25.39 0.05
C SER A 109 -8.35 26.85 0.53
N ALA A 110 -8.52 27.09 1.82
CA ALA A 110 -8.50 28.44 2.42
C ALA A 110 -7.06 28.98 2.64
N ILE A 111 -6.05 28.12 2.79
CA ILE A 111 -4.66 28.50 3.03
C ILE A 111 -3.93 28.86 1.73
N GLY A 112 -4.15 28.10 0.66
CA GLY A 112 -3.56 28.41 -0.65
C GLY A 112 -3.29 27.19 -1.55
N VAL A 113 -2.95 27.48 -2.80
CA VAL A 113 -2.78 26.45 -3.83
C VAL A 113 -1.55 25.56 -3.57
N ALA A 114 -0.43 26.17 -3.12
CA ALA A 114 0.80 25.44 -2.85
C ALA A 114 0.63 24.37 -1.75
N VAL A 115 -0.07 24.71 -0.67
CA VAL A 115 -0.39 23.77 0.43
C VAL A 115 -1.29 22.66 -0.07
N ARG A 116 -2.28 22.96 -0.90
CA ARG A 116 -3.16 21.96 -1.50
C ARG A 116 -2.40 20.98 -2.39
N GLN A 117 -1.46 21.48 -3.21
CA GLN A 117 -0.62 20.63 -4.05
C GLN A 117 0.28 19.71 -3.22
N ALA A 118 0.95 20.24 -2.19
CA ALA A 118 1.79 19.45 -1.29
C ALA A 118 1.01 18.32 -0.57
N LEU A 119 -0.24 18.58 -0.21
CA LEU A 119 -1.13 17.59 0.42
C LEU A 119 -1.75 16.61 -0.58
N GLY A 120 -1.75 16.93 -1.87
CA GLY A 120 -2.49 16.19 -2.91
C GLY A 120 -2.15 14.70 -2.96
N GLU A 121 -0.87 14.34 -2.91
CA GLU A 121 -0.45 12.92 -2.93
C GLU A 121 -0.92 12.16 -1.68
N ILE A 122 -0.84 12.79 -0.51
CA ILE A 122 -1.24 12.18 0.76
C ILE A 122 -2.74 11.97 0.78
N LEU A 123 -3.51 12.95 0.35
CA LEU A 123 -4.97 12.89 0.24
C LEU A 123 -5.40 11.80 -0.76
N ASN A 124 -4.76 11.73 -1.92
CA ASN A 124 -5.03 10.72 -2.93
C ASN A 124 -4.73 9.29 -2.43
N LYS A 125 -3.59 9.08 -1.77
CA LYS A 125 -3.27 7.77 -1.16
C LYS A 125 -4.29 7.39 -0.09
N ALA A 126 -4.71 8.32 0.75
CA ALA A 126 -5.73 8.08 1.77
C ALA A 126 -7.09 7.73 1.13
N LEU A 127 -7.50 8.44 0.07
CA LEU A 127 -8.72 8.16 -0.68
C LEU A 127 -8.71 6.75 -1.28
N ARG A 128 -7.61 6.36 -1.91
CA ARG A 128 -7.42 5.00 -2.46
C ARG A 128 -7.55 3.94 -1.37
N MET A 129 -6.95 4.14 -0.19
CA MET A 129 -7.07 3.19 0.93
C MET A 129 -8.50 3.09 1.46
N VAL A 130 -9.24 4.18 1.50
CA VAL A 130 -10.67 4.17 1.86
C VAL A 130 -11.48 3.41 0.81
N GLY A 131 -11.26 3.68 -0.47
CA GLY A 131 -11.98 3.05 -1.58
C GLY A 131 -11.74 1.54 -1.69
N GLN A 132 -10.50 1.09 -1.52
CA GLN A 132 -10.13 -0.33 -1.62
C GLN A 132 -10.53 -1.18 -0.42
N SER A 133 -10.77 -0.56 0.75
CA SER A 133 -11.07 -1.29 1.99
C SER A 133 -12.35 -2.11 1.89
N GLY A 134 -12.26 -3.39 2.20
CA GLY A 134 -13.37 -4.35 2.13
C GLY A 134 -13.69 -4.85 0.72
N GLN A 135 -12.94 -4.46 -0.30
CA GLN A 135 -13.16 -4.89 -1.69
C GLN A 135 -12.11 -5.92 -2.12
N ARG A 136 -12.48 -6.84 -3.02
CA ARG A 136 -11.54 -7.79 -3.64
C ARG A 136 -10.58 -7.08 -4.62
N LYS A 137 -11.11 -6.14 -5.42
CA LYS A 137 -10.36 -5.27 -6.35
C LYS A 137 -10.64 -3.83 -5.97
N ALA A 138 -9.74 -2.90 -6.29
CA ALA A 138 -10.03 -1.49 -6.16
C ALA A 138 -11.16 -1.08 -7.12
N ALA A 139 -12.02 -0.15 -6.69
CA ALA A 139 -13.20 0.24 -7.47
C ALA A 139 -12.86 0.96 -8.79
N ASP A 140 -11.68 1.56 -8.86
CA ASP A 140 -11.16 2.33 -10.00
C ASP A 140 -10.34 1.48 -10.99
N GLY A 141 -10.31 0.16 -10.82
CA GLY A 141 -9.50 -0.75 -11.64
C GLY A 141 -7.99 -0.68 -11.37
N GLN A 142 -7.55 0.23 -10.52
CA GLN A 142 -6.14 0.35 -10.15
C GLN A 142 -5.70 -0.77 -9.17
N PRO A 143 -4.41 -1.16 -9.16
CA PRO A 143 -3.90 -2.13 -8.19
C PRO A 143 -4.08 -1.59 -6.76
N LYS A 144 -4.36 -2.49 -5.82
CA LYS A 144 -4.47 -2.12 -4.41
C LYS A 144 -3.14 -1.63 -3.85
N LEU A 145 -3.20 -0.65 -2.95
CA LEU A 145 -2.07 -0.26 -2.13
C LEU A 145 -1.93 -1.23 -0.95
N TYR A 146 -0.81 -1.91 -0.87
CA TYR A 146 -0.49 -2.84 0.23
C TYR A 146 0.41 -2.20 1.30
N ALA A 147 1.10 -1.11 0.95
CA ALA A 147 1.89 -0.31 1.89
C ALA A 147 1.80 1.18 1.55
N TRP A 148 1.89 2.03 2.56
CA TRP A 148 1.90 3.48 2.35
C TRP A 148 3.20 3.97 1.72
N HIS A 149 4.32 3.43 2.21
CA HIS A 149 5.68 3.84 1.82
C HIS A 149 6.22 3.12 0.58
N ALA A 150 5.57 2.06 0.14
CA ALA A 150 5.96 1.26 -1.01
C ALA A 150 4.73 0.97 -1.89
N PRO A 151 4.25 1.97 -2.65
CA PRO A 151 3.05 1.84 -3.48
C PRO A 151 3.22 0.86 -4.65
N GLU A 152 4.46 0.52 -5.00
CA GLU A 152 4.82 -0.45 -6.04
C GLU A 152 4.66 -1.91 -5.61
N VAL A 153 4.36 -2.16 -4.34
CA VAL A 153 4.22 -3.54 -3.83
C VAL A 153 2.93 -4.16 -4.34
N ASP A 154 3.08 -5.33 -4.95
CA ASP A 154 1.97 -6.17 -5.37
C ASP A 154 1.79 -7.40 -4.46
N CYS A 155 0.57 -7.94 -4.48
CA CYS A 155 0.23 -9.23 -3.85
C CYS A 155 0.31 -10.32 -4.92
N ILE A 156 1.36 -11.12 -4.86
CA ILE A 156 1.67 -12.13 -5.87
C ILE A 156 1.35 -13.51 -5.31
N SER A 157 0.47 -14.24 -6.00
CA SER A 157 0.16 -15.64 -5.65
C SER A 157 1.14 -16.57 -6.35
N LYS A 158 1.84 -17.40 -5.60
CA LYS A 158 2.77 -18.43 -6.11
C LYS A 158 2.27 -19.86 -5.93
N GLY A 159 1.02 -20.06 -5.51
CA GLY A 159 0.45 -21.38 -5.30
C GLY A 159 1.07 -22.21 -4.17
N LYS A 160 1.89 -21.58 -3.31
CA LYS A 160 2.50 -22.27 -2.16
C LYS A 160 1.49 -22.58 -1.09
N ALA A 161 1.41 -23.84 -0.62
CA ALA A 161 0.42 -24.28 0.36
C ALA A 161 0.50 -23.54 1.71
N LYS A 162 1.74 -23.26 2.21
CA LYS A 162 1.94 -22.60 3.51
C LYS A 162 1.88 -21.08 3.44
N GLN A 163 2.25 -20.48 2.29
CA GLN A 163 2.33 -19.04 2.11
C GLN A 163 1.82 -18.69 0.70
N PRO A 164 0.49 -18.66 0.51
CA PRO A 164 -0.12 -18.51 -0.80
C PRO A 164 0.14 -17.14 -1.45
N TYR A 165 0.44 -16.12 -0.64
CA TYR A 165 0.66 -14.75 -1.11
C TYR A 165 2.01 -14.22 -0.65
N GLU A 166 2.75 -13.61 -1.58
CA GLU A 166 4.00 -12.88 -1.33
C GLU A 166 3.78 -11.41 -1.68
N PHE A 167 4.36 -10.50 -0.86
CA PHE A 167 4.26 -9.07 -1.09
C PHE A 167 5.61 -8.53 -1.52
N GLY A 168 5.66 -7.96 -2.73
CA GLY A 168 6.89 -7.48 -3.32
C GLY A 168 6.70 -6.98 -4.73
N VAL A 169 7.81 -6.88 -5.45
CA VAL A 169 7.85 -6.50 -6.86
C VAL A 169 8.21 -7.75 -7.69
N LYS A 170 7.50 -7.95 -8.80
CA LYS A 170 7.82 -9.02 -9.74
C LYS A 170 9.06 -8.62 -10.54
N VAL A 171 10.10 -9.43 -10.50
CA VAL A 171 11.35 -9.22 -11.23
C VAL A 171 11.51 -10.36 -12.24
N GLY A 172 11.80 -10.02 -13.48
CA GLY A 172 12.20 -10.98 -14.52
C GLY A 172 13.71 -11.18 -14.48
N ILE A 173 14.14 -12.44 -14.48
CA ILE A 173 15.54 -12.83 -14.61
C ILE A 173 15.65 -13.53 -15.96
N ALA A 174 16.52 -13.00 -16.84
CA ALA A 174 16.86 -13.61 -18.11
C ALA A 174 18.23 -14.31 -17.96
N SER A 175 18.31 -15.58 -18.30
CA SER A 175 19.53 -16.37 -18.30
C SER A 175 19.71 -17.08 -19.65
#